data_17e06c6f37cc1efe7f4ebe704f2801bf
#
_entry.id   17e06c6f37cc1efe7f4ebe704f2801bf
#
_cell.length_a   1.000
_cell.length_b   1.000
_cell.length_c   1.000
_cell.angle_alpha   90.00
_cell.angle_beta   90.00
_cell.angle_gamma   90.00
#
_symmetry.space_group_name_H-M   'P 1'
#
loop_
_entity.id
_entity.type
_entity.pdbx_description
1 polymer ?
#
loop_
_entity_poly.entity_id
_entity_poly.type
_entity_poly.pdbx_seq_one_letter_code
_entity_poly.pdbx_strand_id
1 'polypeptide(L)'
;MDLRHLSAAVLTISLLSGCSIPIDEQANDLVAELPNALLHAASTTTEAPAASESVQIYMAHLRDDDRMLLEAVDRDISGDGSINVILDKVLAGPTAAEHESQFISPFAEGSTVIGTVLVDGLLEIHLDSLDGFPQDDSAGNRLAFAMLVCTAVNLVAGADIDRVTILLESPDGLEAINVPVSDGDPPEEGAPVTCGNYIGFLDDGVTDPNDPGRPSGS
;
A
#
# COMPACT_ATOMS: atom_id res chain seq x y z
N MET A 1 -54.07 -39.52 7.99
CA MET A 1 -53.34 -40.51 8.82
C MET A 1 -51.93 -39.97 8.91
N ASP A 2 -51.33 -39.48 9.94
CA ASP A 2 -51.48 -39.19 11.36
C ASP A 2 -50.41 -38.15 11.65
N LEU A 3 -50.66 -37.09 12.21
CA LEU A 3 -50.86 -36.62 13.59
C LEU A 3 -49.70 -36.97 14.55
N ARG A 4 -49.22 -35.89 15.22
CA ARG A 4 -48.45 -35.87 16.50
C ARG A 4 -46.93 -35.85 16.38
N HIS A 5 -46.18 -34.84 16.96
CA HIS A 5 -46.17 -34.30 18.32
C HIS A 5 -45.48 -32.93 18.28
N LEU A 6 -45.92 -31.85 18.75
CA LEU A 6 -46.05 -31.25 20.10
C LEU A 6 -44.84 -31.49 21.04
N SER A 7 -44.35 -30.35 21.50
CA SER A 7 -43.51 -30.06 22.70
C SER A 7 -42.09 -29.59 22.34
N ALA A 8 -41.50 -28.56 22.91
CA ALA A 8 -41.79 -27.71 24.03
C ALA A 8 -40.98 -26.42 23.92
N ALA A 9 -41.60 -25.33 24.28
CA ALA A 9 -40.96 -24.04 24.49
C ALA A 9 -40.01 -24.11 25.72
N VAL A 10 -38.77 -23.69 25.57
CA VAL A 10 -37.92 -23.32 26.70
C VAL A 10 -37.52 -21.88 26.52
N LEU A 11 -38.16 -21.07 27.30
CA LEU A 11 -37.91 -19.64 27.51
C LEU A 11 -36.66 -19.50 28.39
N THR A 12 -35.51 -19.16 27.83
CA THR A 12 -34.36 -18.72 28.62
C THR A 12 -34.25 -17.20 28.55
N ILE A 13 -34.76 -16.57 29.59
CA ILE A 13 -34.54 -15.16 29.91
C ILE A 13 -33.10 -15.01 30.40
N SER A 14 -32.20 -14.49 29.53
CA SER A 14 -30.87 -14.07 29.94
C SER A 14 -30.95 -12.62 30.43
N LEU A 15 -30.72 -12.45 31.72
CA LEU A 15 -30.60 -11.17 32.41
C LEU A 15 -29.39 -10.40 31.86
N LEU A 16 -29.64 -9.35 31.08
CA LEU A 16 -28.65 -8.31 30.80
C LEU A 16 -28.43 -7.50 32.08
N SER A 17 -27.38 -7.81 32.82
CA SER A 17 -26.83 -6.92 33.83
C SER A 17 -26.11 -5.79 33.13
N GLY A 18 -26.81 -4.71 32.91
CA GLY A 18 -26.24 -3.43 32.49
C GLY A 18 -25.31 -2.91 33.56
N CYS A 19 -24.02 -2.84 33.31
CA CYS A 19 -23.11 -1.96 34.04
C CYS A 19 -23.48 -0.51 33.67
N SER A 20 -24.33 0.11 34.51
CA SER A 20 -24.49 1.56 34.49
C SER A 20 -23.22 2.17 35.10
N ILE A 21 -22.37 2.78 34.28
CA ILE A 21 -21.32 3.67 34.75
C ILE A 21 -22.05 4.89 35.31
N PRO A 22 -21.89 5.20 36.63
CA PRO A 22 -22.46 6.42 37.15
C PRO A 22 -21.78 7.61 36.46
N ILE A 23 -22.57 8.38 35.73
CA ILE A 23 -22.13 9.69 35.27
C ILE A 23 -22.17 10.61 36.46
N ASP A 24 -21.00 10.90 36.99
CA ASP A 24 -20.84 11.81 38.11
C ASP A 24 -21.09 13.24 37.60
N GLU A 25 -22.28 13.78 37.86
CA GLU A 25 -22.65 15.13 37.49
C GLU A 25 -21.87 16.24 38.22
N GLN A 26 -20.91 15.83 39.10
CA GLN A 26 -20.12 16.75 39.92
C GLN A 26 -18.72 17.05 39.34
N ALA A 27 -18.39 16.65 38.13
CA ALA A 27 -17.11 16.98 37.51
C ALA A 27 -16.89 18.49 37.25
N ASN A 28 -17.93 19.32 37.42
CA ASN A 28 -17.82 20.76 37.16
C ASN A 28 -17.24 21.58 38.31
N ASP A 29 -17.17 21.03 39.52
CA ASP A 29 -16.66 21.79 40.68
C ASP A 29 -15.13 21.71 40.85
N LEU A 30 -14.45 20.82 40.14
CA LEU A 30 -12.98 20.69 40.21
C LEU A 30 -12.23 21.79 39.46
N VAL A 31 -12.90 22.56 38.60
CA VAL A 31 -12.27 23.63 37.82
C VAL A 31 -12.02 24.90 38.66
N ALA A 32 -12.72 25.05 39.75
CA ALA A 32 -12.66 26.26 40.59
C ALA A 32 -11.43 26.34 41.52
N GLU A 33 -10.73 25.24 41.75
CA GLU A 33 -9.59 25.19 42.67
C GLU A 33 -8.21 24.98 42.00
N LEU A 34 -8.14 24.95 40.65
CA LEU A 34 -6.83 24.86 40.01
C LEU A 34 -6.08 26.19 40.12
N PRO A 35 -4.85 26.19 40.71
CA PRO A 35 -4.06 27.41 40.74
C PRO A 35 -3.90 28.01 39.37
N ASN A 36 -4.09 29.33 39.21
CA ASN A 36 -3.95 30.04 37.94
C ASN A 36 -2.62 29.80 37.22
N ALA A 37 -1.59 29.35 37.93
CA ALA A 37 -0.31 28.94 37.34
C ALA A 37 -0.39 27.71 36.47
N LEU A 38 -1.39 26.82 36.63
CA LEU A 38 -1.61 25.64 35.80
C LEU A 38 -2.49 25.96 34.57
N LEU A 39 -3.30 27.02 34.66
CA LEU A 39 -4.12 27.47 33.54
C LEU A 39 -3.30 28.25 32.49
N HIS A 40 -2.10 28.71 32.87
CA HIS A 40 -1.18 29.44 31.98
C HIS A 40 0.02 28.60 31.54
N ALA A 41 0.13 27.35 31.99
CA ALA A 41 0.87 26.36 31.25
C ALA A 41 0.04 26.08 29.98
N ALA A 42 0.11 27.05 29.03
CA ALA A 42 -0.25 26.76 27.67
C ALA A 42 0.45 25.44 27.37
N SER A 43 -0.34 24.37 27.28
CA SER A 43 0.13 23.16 26.67
C SER A 43 0.50 23.54 25.23
N THR A 44 1.69 24.08 25.04
CA THR A 44 2.40 23.82 23.82
C THR A 44 2.66 22.33 23.88
N THR A 45 1.64 21.54 23.59
CA THR A 45 1.86 20.24 23.01
C THR A 45 2.57 20.56 21.70
N THR A 46 3.88 20.64 21.78
CA THR A 46 4.72 20.40 20.62
C THR A 46 4.38 18.95 20.31
N GLU A 47 3.44 18.79 19.40
CA GLU A 47 3.17 17.50 18.78
C GLU A 47 4.54 17.07 18.28
N ALA A 48 5.10 16.05 18.93
CA ALA A 48 6.35 15.49 18.46
C ALA A 48 6.11 15.19 16.98
N PRO A 49 6.99 15.65 16.07
CA PRO A 49 6.80 15.35 14.66
C PRO A 49 6.57 13.86 14.57
N ALA A 50 5.45 13.48 13.95
CA ALA A 50 5.14 12.09 13.70
C ALA A 50 6.39 11.47 13.09
N ALA A 51 6.87 10.38 13.67
CA ALA A 51 8.07 9.74 13.18
C ALA A 51 7.82 9.42 11.70
N SER A 52 8.55 10.09 10.81
CA SER A 52 8.52 9.76 9.40
C SER A 52 9.40 8.55 9.21
N GLU A 53 8.83 7.50 8.66
CA GLU A 53 9.57 6.33 8.23
C GLU A 53 10.03 6.56 6.78
N SER A 54 11.31 6.29 6.49
CA SER A 54 11.82 6.36 5.12
C SER A 54 11.69 4.98 4.49
N VAL A 55 11.05 4.91 3.34
CA VAL A 55 10.91 3.70 2.54
C VAL A 55 11.51 3.89 1.15
N GLN A 56 12.00 2.83 0.56
CA GLN A 56 12.48 2.86 -0.83
C GLN A 56 11.34 2.52 -1.78
N ILE A 57 11.16 3.36 -2.81
CA ILE A 57 10.29 3.09 -3.93
C ILE A 57 11.09 3.11 -5.23
N TYR A 58 10.62 2.39 -6.24
CA TYR A 58 11.26 2.40 -7.56
C TYR A 58 10.62 3.44 -8.46
N MET A 59 11.45 4.29 -9.04
CA MET A 59 11.06 5.33 -9.99
C MET A 59 11.82 5.18 -11.28
N ALA A 60 11.21 5.60 -12.40
CA ALA A 60 11.88 5.61 -13.69
C ALA A 60 12.87 6.77 -13.75
N HIS A 61 14.10 6.49 -14.12
CA HIS A 61 15.17 7.46 -14.32
C HIS A 61 15.61 7.44 -15.78
N LEU A 62 15.56 8.59 -16.42
CA LEU A 62 16.08 8.78 -17.76
C LEU A 62 17.59 8.97 -17.71
N ARG A 63 18.34 8.00 -18.23
CA ARG A 63 19.81 8.06 -18.30
C ARG A 63 20.31 8.91 -19.46
N ASP A 64 21.55 9.34 -19.39
CA ASP A 64 22.20 10.16 -20.46
C ASP A 64 22.25 9.47 -21.83
N ASP A 65 22.08 8.15 -21.87
CA ASP A 65 22.05 7.33 -23.08
C ASP A 65 20.62 7.07 -23.60
N ASP A 66 19.64 7.85 -23.14
CA ASP A 66 18.22 7.75 -23.46
C ASP A 66 17.55 6.44 -22.99
N ARG A 67 18.20 5.65 -22.14
CA ARG A 67 17.57 4.48 -21.50
C ARG A 67 16.74 4.90 -20.31
N MET A 68 15.58 4.28 -20.15
CA MET A 68 14.77 4.39 -18.95
C MET A 68 15.04 3.17 -18.07
N LEU A 69 15.56 3.43 -16.87
CA LEU A 69 15.85 2.39 -15.88
C LEU A 69 15.08 2.67 -14.59
N LEU A 70 14.79 1.62 -13.84
CA LEU A 70 14.27 1.74 -12.48
C LEU A 70 15.41 2.01 -11.51
N GLU A 71 15.21 3.00 -10.67
CA GLU A 71 16.16 3.36 -9.61
C GLU A 71 15.40 3.54 -8.30
N ALA A 72 15.97 3.04 -7.21
CA ALA A 72 15.38 3.17 -5.89
C ALA A 72 15.59 4.60 -5.38
N VAL A 73 14.52 5.21 -4.90
CA VAL A 73 14.53 6.52 -4.25
C VAL A 73 13.91 6.42 -2.86
N ASP A 74 14.46 7.16 -1.91
CA ASP A 74 13.93 7.20 -0.55
C ASP A 74 12.73 8.14 -0.48
N ARG A 75 11.66 7.70 0.18
CA ARG A 75 10.46 8.48 0.42
C ARG A 75 10.11 8.53 1.90
N ASP A 76 9.91 9.72 2.38
CA ASP A 76 9.34 9.91 3.71
C ASP A 76 7.83 9.61 3.69
N ILE A 77 7.44 8.65 4.50
CA ILE A 77 6.05 8.28 4.70
C ILE A 77 5.59 8.85 6.03
N SER A 78 4.59 9.71 5.96
CA SER A 78 3.87 10.19 7.12
C SER A 78 2.61 9.34 7.30
N GLY A 79 2.37 8.86 8.51
CA GLY A 79 1.20 8.05 8.82
C GLY A 79 1.54 6.63 9.23
N ASP A 80 0.71 5.69 8.84
CA ASP A 80 0.80 4.28 9.26
C ASP A 80 1.81 3.44 8.44
N GLY A 81 2.43 4.01 7.41
CA GLY A 81 3.38 3.30 6.56
C GLY A 81 2.77 2.09 5.81
N SER A 82 1.44 2.07 5.65
CA SER A 82 0.77 0.98 4.96
C SER A 82 1.21 0.84 3.50
N ILE A 83 1.13 -0.37 2.97
CA ILE A 83 1.51 -0.68 1.58
C ILE A 83 0.75 0.22 0.60
N ASN A 84 -0.53 0.47 0.84
CA ASN A 84 -1.35 1.36 0.01
C ASN A 84 -0.73 2.77 -0.09
N VAL A 85 -0.37 3.36 1.07
CA VAL A 85 0.23 4.70 1.12
C VAL A 85 1.55 4.76 0.35
N ILE A 86 2.34 3.69 0.42
CA ILE A 86 3.61 3.61 -0.30
C ILE A 86 3.39 3.51 -1.81
N LEU A 87 2.49 2.64 -2.25
CA LEU A 87 2.16 2.48 -3.66
C LEU A 87 1.50 3.73 -4.26
N ASP A 88 0.70 4.46 -3.48
CA ASP A 88 0.17 5.77 -3.91
C ASP A 88 1.30 6.80 -4.14
N LYS A 89 2.45 6.70 -3.43
CA LYS A 89 3.61 7.54 -3.72
C LYS A 89 4.25 7.21 -5.06
N VAL A 90 4.19 5.93 -5.49
CA VAL A 90 4.64 5.53 -6.83
C VAL A 90 3.73 6.14 -7.89
N LEU A 91 2.40 6.01 -7.73
CA LEU A 91 1.41 6.58 -8.65
C LEU A 91 1.49 8.12 -8.72
N ALA A 92 1.78 8.78 -7.60
CA ALA A 92 1.95 10.23 -7.56
C ALA A 92 3.17 10.73 -8.35
N GLY A 93 4.09 9.83 -8.71
CA GLY A 93 5.28 10.14 -9.50
C GLY A 93 6.37 10.89 -8.72
N PRO A 94 7.39 11.41 -9.43
CA PRO A 94 8.54 12.06 -8.84
C PRO A 94 8.20 13.44 -8.24
N THR A 95 8.93 13.81 -7.21
CA THR A 95 8.91 15.15 -6.63
C THR A 95 9.57 16.14 -7.58
N ALA A 96 9.39 17.46 -7.31
CA ALA A 96 10.06 18.49 -8.11
C ALA A 96 11.60 18.34 -8.14
N ALA A 97 12.23 17.98 -7.02
CA ALA A 97 13.66 17.75 -6.93
C ALA A 97 14.12 16.52 -7.72
N GLU A 98 13.31 15.46 -7.71
CA GLU A 98 13.57 14.25 -8.50
C GLU A 98 13.41 14.52 -10.00
N HIS A 99 12.43 15.34 -10.41
CA HIS A 99 12.31 15.80 -11.79
C HIS A 99 13.56 16.55 -12.27
N GLU A 100 14.14 17.40 -11.42
CA GLU A 100 15.42 18.08 -11.72
C GLU A 100 16.57 17.08 -11.89
N SER A 101 16.45 15.90 -11.26
CA SER A 101 17.39 14.78 -11.34
C SER A 101 17.00 13.73 -12.40
N GLN A 102 16.18 14.11 -13.38
CA GLN A 102 15.76 13.28 -14.51
C GLN A 102 14.90 12.06 -14.16
N PHE A 103 14.32 12.02 -12.95
CA PHE A 103 13.27 11.04 -12.67
C PHE A 103 11.98 11.42 -13.38
N ILE A 104 11.33 10.45 -13.96
CA ILE A 104 10.09 10.61 -14.71
C ILE A 104 9.02 9.65 -14.21
N SER A 105 7.78 9.94 -14.54
CA SER A 105 6.66 9.03 -14.30
C SER A 105 5.93 8.76 -15.61
N PRO A 106 5.63 7.49 -15.91
CA PRO A 106 4.74 7.14 -17.00
C PRO A 106 3.26 7.36 -16.61
N PHE A 107 2.97 7.53 -15.32
CA PHE A 107 1.61 7.72 -14.84
C PHE A 107 1.09 9.13 -15.14
N ALA A 108 -0.16 9.20 -15.62
CA ALA A 108 -0.97 10.41 -15.56
C ALA A 108 -1.80 10.40 -14.25
N GLU A 109 -2.47 11.49 -13.94
CA GLU A 109 -3.44 11.52 -12.86
C GLU A 109 -4.63 10.60 -13.18
N GLY A 110 -5.21 9.94 -12.18
CA GLY A 110 -6.48 9.22 -12.33
C GLY A 110 -6.51 7.79 -11.84
N SER A 111 -5.44 7.29 -11.21
CA SER A 111 -5.46 5.95 -10.59
C SER A 111 -5.03 6.03 -9.14
N THR A 112 -5.68 5.25 -8.27
CA THR A 112 -5.36 5.13 -6.84
C THR A 112 -5.37 3.67 -6.40
N VAL A 113 -4.59 3.37 -5.36
CA VAL A 113 -4.63 2.06 -4.70
C VAL A 113 -5.75 2.06 -3.68
N ILE A 114 -6.83 1.35 -3.97
CA ILE A 114 -8.01 1.26 -3.08
C ILE A 114 -7.88 0.19 -2.01
N GLY A 115 -6.92 -0.72 -2.16
CA GLY A 115 -6.66 -1.77 -1.17
C GLY A 115 -5.49 -2.65 -1.54
N THR A 116 -4.97 -3.36 -0.54
CA THR A 116 -3.99 -4.43 -0.74
C THR A 116 -4.30 -5.60 0.18
N VAL A 117 -4.02 -6.83 -0.29
CA VAL A 117 -4.16 -8.05 0.49
C VAL A 117 -2.89 -8.88 0.33
N LEU A 118 -2.25 -9.24 1.44
CA LEU A 118 -1.05 -10.08 1.44
C LEU A 118 -1.37 -11.45 2.01
N VAL A 119 -1.17 -12.50 1.22
CA VAL A 119 -1.36 -13.90 1.62
C VAL A 119 -0.24 -14.75 1.06
N ASP A 120 0.49 -15.44 1.92
CA ASP A 120 1.55 -16.39 1.56
C ASP A 120 2.55 -15.84 0.50
N GLY A 121 3.02 -14.61 0.72
CA GLY A 121 3.97 -13.94 -0.17
C GLY A 121 3.36 -13.35 -1.45
N LEU A 122 2.09 -13.59 -1.72
CA LEU A 122 1.35 -12.96 -2.81
C LEU A 122 0.70 -11.66 -2.32
N LEU A 123 1.08 -10.54 -2.92
CA LEU A 123 0.42 -9.26 -2.72
C LEU A 123 -0.59 -9.02 -3.85
N GLU A 124 -1.85 -8.88 -3.48
CA GLU A 124 -2.88 -8.38 -4.36
C GLU A 124 -2.95 -6.86 -4.22
N ILE A 125 -2.80 -6.13 -5.31
CA ILE A 125 -2.95 -4.67 -5.38
C ILE A 125 -4.28 -4.38 -6.07
N HIS A 126 -5.17 -3.69 -5.36
CA HIS A 126 -6.47 -3.31 -5.89
C HIS A 126 -6.41 -1.85 -6.37
N LEU A 127 -6.67 -1.63 -7.65
CA LEU A 127 -6.74 -0.30 -8.27
C LEU A 127 -8.20 0.07 -8.57
N ASP A 128 -8.51 1.35 -8.45
CA ASP A 128 -9.82 1.89 -8.85
C ASP A 128 -9.98 1.93 -10.38
N SER A 129 -8.91 2.28 -11.10
CA SER A 129 -8.90 2.36 -12.55
C SER A 129 -7.49 2.24 -13.12
N LEU A 130 -7.38 2.08 -14.44
CA LEU A 130 -6.14 2.18 -15.19
C LEU A 130 -6.04 3.50 -15.99
N ASP A 131 -6.88 4.49 -15.71
CA ASP A 131 -6.93 5.75 -16.48
C ASP A 131 -5.62 6.53 -16.40
N GLY A 132 -4.89 6.39 -15.29
CA GLY A 132 -3.56 6.96 -15.11
C GLY A 132 -2.42 6.18 -15.76
N PHE A 133 -2.66 4.98 -16.29
CA PHE A 133 -1.63 4.17 -16.94
C PHE A 133 -1.58 4.47 -18.45
N PRO A 134 -0.40 4.35 -19.09
CA PRO A 134 -0.32 4.35 -20.55
C PRO A 134 -1.20 3.23 -21.12
N GLN A 135 -2.09 3.59 -22.07
CA GLN A 135 -3.14 2.69 -22.54
C GLN A 135 -2.71 1.77 -23.71
N ASP A 136 -1.48 1.92 -24.17
CA ASP A 136 -0.92 1.11 -25.25
C ASP A 136 0.06 0.06 -24.67
N ASP A 137 0.33 -1.00 -25.41
CA ASP A 137 1.38 -1.97 -25.06
C ASP A 137 2.78 -1.39 -25.37
N SER A 138 3.02 -0.20 -24.82
CA SER A 138 4.27 0.53 -24.96
C SER A 138 5.28 0.16 -23.87
N ALA A 139 6.52 0.57 -24.07
CA ALA A 139 7.54 0.52 -23.03
C ALA A 139 7.11 1.33 -21.80
N GLY A 140 6.36 2.42 -21.99
CA GLY A 140 5.82 3.23 -20.90
C GLY A 140 4.80 2.46 -20.04
N ASN A 141 3.92 1.67 -20.67
CA ASN A 141 2.96 0.83 -19.95
C ASN A 141 3.69 -0.22 -19.11
N ARG A 142 4.62 -0.96 -19.71
CA ARG A 142 5.43 -1.94 -18.98
C ARG A 142 6.25 -1.33 -17.83
N LEU A 143 6.79 -0.11 -18.06
CA LEU A 143 7.53 0.64 -17.04
C LEU A 143 6.64 1.04 -15.87
N ALA A 144 5.38 1.44 -16.12
CA ALA A 144 4.41 1.76 -15.09
C ALA A 144 4.16 0.56 -14.16
N PHE A 145 3.91 -0.61 -14.72
CA PHE A 145 3.75 -1.83 -13.94
C PHE A 145 5.05 -2.23 -13.22
N ALA A 146 6.21 -2.09 -13.89
CA ALA A 146 7.51 -2.36 -13.27
C ALA A 146 7.75 -1.51 -12.00
N MET A 147 7.41 -0.23 -12.02
CA MET A 147 7.52 0.66 -10.87
C MET A 147 6.69 0.16 -9.68
N LEU A 148 5.42 -0.23 -9.92
CA LEU A 148 4.55 -0.77 -8.87
C LEU A 148 5.05 -2.12 -8.35
N VAL A 149 5.32 -3.07 -9.25
CA VAL A 149 5.69 -4.44 -8.90
C VAL A 149 7.04 -4.47 -8.19
N CYS A 150 8.05 -3.78 -8.73
CA CYS A 150 9.38 -3.76 -8.09
C CYS A 150 9.36 -3.02 -6.77
N THR A 151 8.56 -1.95 -6.63
CA THR A 151 8.36 -1.33 -5.33
C THR A 151 7.72 -2.31 -4.36
N ALA A 152 6.61 -2.94 -4.73
CA ALA A 152 5.89 -3.88 -3.87
C ALA A 152 6.76 -5.03 -3.36
N VAL A 153 7.52 -5.67 -4.24
CA VAL A 153 8.41 -6.79 -3.89
C VAL A 153 9.58 -6.34 -3.01
N ASN A 154 10.03 -5.09 -3.16
CA ASN A 154 11.12 -4.54 -2.34
C ASN A 154 10.63 -3.78 -1.09
N LEU A 155 9.31 -3.66 -0.89
CA LEU A 155 8.72 -3.11 0.31
C LEU A 155 9.08 -3.98 1.51
N VAL A 156 10.19 -3.62 2.11
CA VAL A 156 10.50 -3.82 3.46
C VAL A 156 10.68 -4.89 4.33
N ALA A 157 11.66 -4.88 4.97
CA ALA A 157 11.93 -5.39 6.34
C ALA A 157 10.70 -5.99 7.07
N GLY A 158 10.26 -7.19 6.66
CA GLY A 158 9.27 -7.96 7.41
C GLY A 158 8.05 -8.49 6.66
N ALA A 159 7.80 -8.06 5.45
CA ALA A 159 6.78 -8.69 4.62
C ALA A 159 7.49 -9.43 3.47
N ASP A 160 7.53 -10.75 3.52
CA ASP A 160 8.04 -11.56 2.41
C ASP A 160 7.04 -11.49 1.25
N ILE A 161 7.17 -10.47 0.41
CA ILE A 161 6.38 -10.33 -0.81
C ILE A 161 7.22 -10.88 -1.96
N ASP A 162 6.80 -12.02 -2.50
CA ASP A 162 7.51 -12.69 -3.59
C ASP A 162 6.97 -12.27 -4.96
N ARG A 163 5.67 -12.02 -5.03
CA ARG A 163 4.92 -11.85 -6.26
C ARG A 163 3.71 -10.96 -6.06
N VAL A 164 3.24 -10.40 -7.16
CA VAL A 164 2.16 -9.41 -7.19
C VAL A 164 1.11 -9.82 -8.19
N THR A 165 -0.16 -9.68 -7.84
CA THR A 165 -1.30 -9.70 -8.77
C THR A 165 -2.01 -8.34 -8.68
N ILE A 166 -2.43 -7.80 -9.82
CA ILE A 166 -3.16 -6.54 -9.86
C ILE A 166 -4.62 -6.83 -10.20
N LEU A 167 -5.50 -6.29 -9.37
CA LEU A 167 -6.94 -6.39 -9.54
C LEU A 167 -7.51 -4.98 -9.78
N LEU A 168 -8.48 -4.92 -10.67
CA LEU A 168 -9.18 -3.69 -11.02
C LEU A 168 -10.59 -3.72 -10.46
N GLU A 169 -11.06 -2.61 -9.92
CA GLU A 169 -12.44 -2.46 -9.51
C GLU A 169 -13.36 -2.45 -10.74
N SER A 170 -14.37 -3.30 -10.72
CA SER A 170 -15.40 -3.39 -11.74
C SER A 170 -16.79 -3.40 -11.10
N PRO A 171 -17.88 -3.15 -11.84
CA PRO A 171 -19.25 -3.20 -11.31
C PRO A 171 -19.63 -4.56 -10.69
N ASP A 172 -18.97 -5.64 -11.12
CA ASP A 172 -19.22 -7.00 -10.66
C ASP A 172 -18.26 -7.44 -9.52
N GLY A 173 -17.33 -6.58 -9.13
CA GLY A 173 -16.32 -6.82 -8.07
C GLY A 173 -14.90 -6.59 -8.57
N LEU A 174 -13.92 -7.17 -7.86
CA LEU A 174 -12.52 -7.11 -8.26
C LEU A 174 -12.23 -8.13 -9.35
N GLU A 175 -11.60 -7.70 -10.42
CA GLU A 175 -11.21 -8.51 -11.58
C GLU A 175 -9.70 -8.45 -11.77
N ALA A 176 -9.07 -9.63 -11.86
CA ALA A 176 -7.64 -9.69 -12.12
C ALA A 176 -7.35 -9.27 -13.56
N ILE A 177 -6.28 -8.49 -13.74
CA ILE A 177 -5.87 -8.02 -15.07
C ILE A 177 -4.64 -8.76 -15.55
N ASN A 178 -4.46 -8.76 -16.87
CA ASN A 178 -3.21 -9.21 -17.47
C ASN A 178 -2.16 -8.09 -17.32
N VAL A 179 -1.13 -8.36 -16.52
CA VAL A 179 -0.06 -7.39 -16.25
C VAL A 179 1.00 -7.50 -17.34
N PRO A 180 1.26 -6.43 -18.12
CA PRO A 180 2.30 -6.43 -19.15
C PRO A 180 3.70 -6.59 -18.53
N VAL A 181 4.52 -7.43 -19.13
CA VAL A 181 5.91 -7.69 -18.70
C VAL A 181 6.89 -7.27 -19.78
N SER A 182 8.14 -6.98 -19.40
CA SER A 182 9.20 -6.65 -20.35
C SER A 182 10.06 -7.87 -20.71
N ASP A 183 10.12 -8.83 -19.83
CA ASP A 183 10.97 -10.01 -19.96
C ASP A 183 10.15 -11.30 -19.75
N GLY A 184 10.42 -12.30 -20.59
CA GLY A 184 9.70 -13.55 -20.58
C GLY A 184 8.43 -13.57 -21.41
N ASP A 185 7.69 -14.67 -21.34
CA ASP A 185 6.40 -14.80 -22.00
C ASP A 185 5.33 -14.00 -21.22
N PRO A 186 4.36 -13.38 -21.93
CA PRO A 186 3.25 -12.70 -21.27
C PRO A 186 2.53 -13.69 -20.33
N PRO A 187 2.29 -13.29 -19.06
CA PRO A 187 1.58 -14.16 -18.13
C PRO A 187 0.12 -14.36 -18.57
N GLU A 188 -0.49 -15.45 -18.12
CA GLU A 188 -1.93 -15.62 -18.23
C GLU A 188 -2.66 -14.55 -17.42
N GLU A 189 -3.91 -14.27 -17.76
CA GLU A 189 -4.73 -13.31 -17.04
C GLU A 189 -4.81 -13.66 -15.56
N GLY A 190 -4.53 -12.68 -14.70
CA GLY A 190 -4.49 -12.86 -13.26
C GLY A 190 -3.28 -13.62 -12.74
N ALA A 191 -2.38 -14.07 -13.59
CA ALA A 191 -1.14 -14.70 -13.14
C ALA A 191 -0.25 -13.69 -12.39
N PRO A 192 0.35 -14.09 -11.26
CA PRO A 192 1.23 -13.19 -10.52
C PRO A 192 2.52 -12.92 -11.28
N VAL A 193 3.03 -11.70 -11.12
CA VAL A 193 4.30 -11.23 -11.67
C VAL A 193 5.29 -10.92 -10.55
N THR A 194 6.56 -10.85 -10.89
CA THR A 194 7.67 -10.51 -9.99
C THR A 194 8.49 -9.36 -10.58
N CYS A 195 9.38 -8.76 -9.80
CA CYS A 195 10.30 -7.76 -10.34
C CYS A 195 11.24 -8.37 -11.41
N GLY A 196 11.50 -9.68 -11.34
CA GLY A 196 12.25 -10.42 -12.36
C GLY A 196 11.63 -10.40 -13.76
N ASN A 197 10.31 -10.13 -13.89
CA ASN A 197 9.66 -9.95 -15.17
C ASN A 197 9.98 -8.59 -15.83
N TYR A 198 10.82 -7.76 -15.19
CA TYR A 198 11.16 -6.39 -15.63
C TYR A 198 12.67 -6.14 -15.62
N ILE A 199 13.49 -7.19 -15.77
CA ILE A 199 14.96 -7.10 -15.75
C ILE A 199 15.48 -6.07 -16.75
N GLY A 200 14.84 -5.94 -17.91
CA GLY A 200 15.21 -4.95 -18.94
C GLY A 200 15.14 -3.49 -18.45
N PHE A 201 14.45 -3.20 -17.35
CA PHE A 201 14.41 -1.88 -16.73
C PHE A 201 15.34 -1.76 -15.50
N LEU A 202 15.98 -2.82 -15.08
CA LEU A 202 16.93 -2.79 -13.97
C LEU A 202 18.33 -2.51 -14.52
N ASP A 203 19.14 -1.77 -13.77
CA ASP A 203 20.55 -1.56 -14.16
C ASP A 203 21.30 -2.90 -14.01
N ASP A 204 22.26 -3.19 -14.90
CA ASP A 204 23.06 -4.41 -14.91
C ASP A 204 23.76 -4.73 -13.57
N GLY A 205 23.79 -3.75 -12.65
CA GLY A 205 24.31 -3.90 -11.28
C GLY A 205 23.24 -4.20 -10.22
N VAL A 206 21.96 -4.12 -10.57
CA VAL A 206 20.85 -4.47 -9.66
C VAL A 206 20.53 -5.94 -9.87
N THR A 207 21.01 -6.78 -8.95
CA THR A 207 20.60 -8.18 -8.87
C THR A 207 19.09 -8.22 -8.61
N ASP A 208 18.38 -9.07 -9.35
CA ASP A 208 16.98 -9.41 -9.07
C ASP A 208 16.81 -9.65 -7.56
N PRO A 209 15.93 -8.89 -6.88
CA PRO A 209 15.69 -9.08 -5.45
C PRO A 209 15.21 -10.51 -5.12
N ASN A 210 14.64 -11.21 -6.11
CA ASN A 210 14.20 -12.60 -5.99
C ASN A 210 15.27 -13.62 -6.43
N ASP A 211 16.49 -13.18 -6.76
CA ASP A 211 17.58 -14.12 -7.10
C ASP A 211 17.95 -14.94 -5.86
N PRO A 212 17.70 -16.26 -5.85
CA PRO A 212 18.05 -17.15 -4.73
C PRO A 212 19.56 -17.23 -4.45
N GLY A 213 20.39 -16.67 -5.33
CA GLY A 213 21.84 -16.56 -5.17
C GLY A 213 22.31 -15.31 -4.44
N ARG A 214 21.41 -14.41 -4.04
CA ARG A 214 21.77 -13.17 -3.32
C ARG A 214 22.35 -13.52 -1.95
N PRO A 215 23.60 -13.14 -1.64
CA PRO A 215 24.12 -13.30 -0.28
C PRO A 215 23.27 -12.42 0.65
N SER A 216 22.58 -13.04 1.60
CA SER A 216 21.88 -12.33 2.68
C SER A 216 22.88 -11.40 3.35
N GLY A 217 22.66 -10.09 3.16
CA GLY A 217 23.51 -9.03 3.70
C GLY A 217 23.63 -9.16 5.21
N SER A 218 24.87 -9.20 5.66
CA SER A 218 25.30 -9.19 7.06
C SER A 218 25.17 -7.80 7.68
#